data_dbe5a5b174256b6ac9c08a42d1907722
#
_entry.id   dbe5a5b174256b6ac9c08a42d1907722
#
_cell.length_a   1.000
_cell.length_b   1.000
_cell.length_c   1.000
_cell.angle_alpha   90.00
_cell.angle_beta   90.00
_cell.angle_gamma   90.00
#
_symmetry.space_group_name_H-M   'P 1'
#
loop_
_entity.id
_entity.type
_entity.pdbx_description
1 polymer ?
#
loop_
_entity_poly.entity_id
_entity_poly.type
_entity_poly.pdbx_seq_one_letter_code
_entity_poly.pdbx_strand_id
1 'polypeptide(L)'
;MSLSLIDELKKAANLKSTKRTVVLTSGKTIEFYCTPLTMAEREKAQSQAKNPEDTNTLALQLLVNKAQTKTGEKCFNVSHIAELKHLCKEQDVQALMLAVITDSEEEEVPTDMKRTRKATSEG
;
A
#
# COMPACT_ATOMS: atom_id res chain seq x y z
N MET A 1 -15.42 24.80 -21.86
CA MET A 1 -16.22 23.71 -21.42
C MET A 1 -15.67 23.11 -20.14
N SER A 2 -16.49 22.90 -19.17
CA SER A 2 -15.98 22.39 -17.91
C SER A 2 -16.03 20.88 -17.93
N LEU A 3 -15.10 20.27 -17.20
CA LEU A 3 -15.07 18.84 -17.07
C LEU A 3 -16.11 18.41 -16.06
N SER A 4 -16.65 17.23 -16.24
CA SER A 4 -17.53 16.67 -15.24
C SER A 4 -16.69 16.27 -14.03
N LEU A 5 -17.35 16.07 -12.90
CA LEU A 5 -16.63 15.68 -11.68
C LEU A 5 -15.90 14.35 -11.86
N ILE A 6 -16.53 13.40 -12.56
CA ILE A 6 -15.87 12.11 -12.76
C ILE A 6 -14.61 12.28 -13.61
N ASP A 7 -14.64 13.19 -14.58
CA ASP A 7 -13.44 13.42 -15.39
C ASP A 7 -12.33 14.03 -14.55
N GLU A 8 -12.69 14.91 -13.63
CA GLU A 8 -11.69 15.51 -12.75
C GLU A 8 -11.08 14.47 -11.82
N LEU A 9 -11.89 13.55 -11.31
CA LEU A 9 -11.39 12.49 -10.46
C LEU A 9 -10.45 11.57 -11.21
N LYS A 10 -10.78 11.25 -12.46
CA LYS A 10 -9.92 10.40 -13.27
C LYS A 10 -8.59 11.08 -13.57
N LYS A 11 -8.63 12.38 -13.81
CA LYS A 11 -7.38 13.09 -14.07
C LYS A 11 -6.52 13.19 -12.80
N ALA A 12 -7.16 13.37 -11.66
CA ALA A 12 -6.44 13.46 -10.41
C ALA A 12 -5.86 12.11 -9.98
N ALA A 13 -6.47 11.02 -10.41
CA ALA A 13 -6.01 9.71 -10.02
C ALA A 13 -4.76 9.35 -10.78
N ASN A 14 -3.66 9.21 -10.11
CA ASN A 14 -2.44 8.81 -10.75
C ASN A 14 -2.22 7.36 -10.40
N LEU A 15 -2.72 6.46 -11.22
CA LEU A 15 -2.71 5.04 -10.92
C LEU A 15 -1.43 4.34 -11.35
N LYS A 16 -0.36 5.07 -11.47
CA LYS A 16 0.92 4.49 -11.82
C LYS A 16 1.50 3.74 -10.62
N SER A 17 2.25 2.70 -10.90
CA SER A 17 2.94 1.96 -9.88
C SER A 17 4.05 2.82 -9.28
N THR A 18 4.13 2.87 -7.96
CA THR A 18 5.18 3.63 -7.29
C THR A 18 5.95 2.71 -6.36
N LYS A 19 7.19 3.06 -6.14
CA LYS A 19 8.04 2.27 -5.25
C LYS A 19 7.64 2.50 -3.80
N ARG A 20 7.51 1.42 -3.06
CA ARG A 20 7.25 1.47 -1.63
C ARG A 20 8.44 0.87 -0.91
N THR A 21 8.91 1.54 0.12
CA THR A 21 10.08 1.10 0.87
C THR A 21 9.67 0.84 2.30
N VAL A 22 10.06 -0.31 2.84
CA VAL A 22 9.71 -0.68 4.20
C VAL A 22 10.97 -1.09 4.92
N VAL A 23 11.18 -0.58 6.12
CA VAL A 23 12.31 -0.97 6.95
C VAL A 23 11.80 -1.98 7.97
N LEU A 24 12.36 -3.17 7.93
CA LEU A 24 11.96 -4.24 8.83
C LEU A 24 12.57 -4.05 10.21
N THR A 25 12.04 -4.74 11.20
CA THR A 25 12.53 -4.63 12.56
C THR A 25 13.99 -5.06 12.67
N SER A 26 14.46 -5.89 11.73
CA SER A 26 15.85 -6.30 11.71
C SER A 26 16.78 -5.21 11.19
N GLY A 27 16.23 -4.14 10.66
CA GLY A 27 17.01 -3.08 10.04
C GLY A 27 17.16 -3.24 8.54
N LYS A 28 16.73 -4.37 8.00
CA LYS A 28 16.82 -4.59 6.57
C LYS A 28 15.73 -3.79 5.85
N THR A 29 16.07 -3.18 4.74
CA THR A 29 15.12 -2.43 3.94
C THR A 29 14.67 -3.31 2.77
N ILE A 30 13.36 -3.37 2.55
CA ILE A 30 12.83 -4.07 1.39
C ILE A 30 12.01 -3.09 0.56
N GLU A 31 11.95 -3.37 -0.73
CA GLU A 31 11.25 -2.51 -1.67
C GLU A 31 10.31 -3.34 -2.52
N PHE A 32 9.19 -2.76 -2.85
CA PHE A 32 8.27 -3.37 -3.80
C PHE A 32 7.50 -2.24 -4.48
N TYR A 33 6.71 -2.56 -5.46
CA TYR A 33 5.94 -1.57 -6.22
C TYR A 33 4.46 -1.85 -6.06
N CYS A 34 3.67 -0.80 -6.11
CA CYS A 34 2.24 -0.92 -5.89
C CYS A 34 1.54 0.27 -6.52
N THR A 35 0.37 0.04 -7.11
CA THR A 35 -0.45 1.13 -7.61
C THR A 35 -1.35 1.63 -6.49
N PRO A 36 -1.86 2.86 -6.59
CA PRO A 36 -2.80 3.35 -5.59
C PRO A 36 -4.03 2.47 -5.52
N LEU A 37 -4.60 2.36 -4.33
CA LEU A 37 -5.73 1.47 -4.10
C LEU A 37 -7.00 2.06 -4.70
N THR A 38 -7.74 1.24 -5.44
CA THR A 38 -9.06 1.63 -5.93
C THR A 38 -10.13 0.88 -5.16
N MET A 39 -11.37 1.39 -5.24
CA MET A 39 -12.49 0.71 -4.59
C MET A 39 -12.69 -0.68 -5.15
N ALA A 40 -12.53 -0.85 -6.46
CA ALA A 40 -12.69 -2.16 -7.09
C ALA A 40 -11.69 -3.16 -6.55
N GLU A 41 -10.45 -2.73 -6.34
CA GLU A 41 -9.44 -3.60 -5.78
C GLU A 41 -9.77 -4.01 -4.35
N ARG A 42 -10.31 -3.07 -3.57
CA ARG A 42 -10.71 -3.39 -2.22
C ARG A 42 -11.89 -4.36 -2.21
N GLU A 43 -12.86 -4.14 -3.09
CA GLU A 43 -14.00 -5.05 -3.17
C GLU A 43 -13.57 -6.45 -3.58
N LYS A 44 -12.63 -6.53 -4.52
CA LYS A 44 -12.11 -7.84 -4.92
C LYS A 44 -11.42 -8.53 -3.76
N ALA A 45 -10.62 -7.81 -3.00
CA ALA A 45 -9.95 -8.39 -1.85
C ALA A 45 -10.96 -8.84 -0.80
N GLN A 46 -12.03 -8.07 -0.60
CA GLN A 46 -13.07 -8.45 0.34
C GLN A 46 -13.73 -9.76 -0.07
N SER A 47 -13.96 -9.96 -1.36
CA SER A 47 -14.57 -11.18 -1.82
C SER A 47 -13.65 -12.39 -1.72
N GLN A 48 -12.34 -12.16 -1.71
CA GLN A 48 -11.36 -13.22 -1.61
C GLN A 48 -11.00 -13.57 -0.17
N ALA A 49 -11.12 -12.61 0.73
CA ALA A 49 -10.69 -12.80 2.11
C ALA A 49 -11.67 -13.73 2.84
N LYS A 50 -11.12 -14.61 3.69
CA LYS A 50 -11.98 -15.50 4.43
C LYS A 50 -12.84 -14.76 5.42
N ASN A 51 -12.36 -13.69 5.98
CA ASN A 51 -13.05 -12.97 7.02
C ASN A 51 -12.98 -11.48 6.70
N PRO A 52 -13.76 -11.03 5.73
CA PRO A 52 -13.60 -9.65 5.23
C PRO A 52 -13.91 -8.56 6.24
N GLU A 53 -14.61 -8.88 7.33
CA GLU A 53 -14.84 -7.87 8.34
C GLU A 53 -13.59 -7.66 9.17
N ASP A 54 -12.65 -8.58 9.16
CA ASP A 54 -11.42 -8.43 9.91
C ASP A 54 -10.47 -7.56 9.09
N THR A 55 -10.17 -6.40 9.59
CA THR A 55 -9.31 -5.44 8.89
C THR A 55 -7.96 -6.04 8.54
N ASN A 56 -7.38 -6.83 9.44
CA ASN A 56 -6.08 -7.43 9.17
C ASN A 56 -6.16 -8.47 8.05
N THR A 57 -7.23 -9.26 8.02
CA THR A 57 -7.39 -10.24 6.97
C THR A 57 -7.53 -9.55 5.60
N LEU A 58 -8.30 -8.48 5.57
CA LEU A 58 -8.47 -7.73 4.33
C LEU A 58 -7.15 -7.10 3.90
N ALA A 59 -6.42 -6.50 4.84
CA ALA A 59 -5.15 -5.86 4.51
C ALA A 59 -4.12 -6.85 3.99
N LEU A 60 -4.10 -8.07 4.55
CA LEU A 60 -3.23 -9.12 4.06
C LEU A 60 -3.59 -9.52 2.63
N GLN A 61 -4.89 -9.62 2.35
CA GLN A 61 -5.32 -9.97 1.01
C GLN A 61 -4.91 -8.88 0.02
N LEU A 62 -5.01 -7.61 0.43
CA LEU A 62 -4.58 -6.51 -0.42
C LEU A 62 -3.07 -6.56 -0.65
N LEU A 63 -2.29 -6.86 0.38
CA LEU A 63 -0.85 -6.97 0.23
C LEU A 63 -0.51 -8.03 -0.81
N VAL A 64 -1.12 -9.20 -0.69
CA VAL A 64 -0.86 -10.29 -1.61
C VAL A 64 -1.28 -9.93 -3.04
N ASN A 65 -2.42 -9.24 -3.17
CA ASN A 65 -2.93 -8.91 -4.50
C ASN A 65 -2.13 -7.80 -5.18
N LYS A 66 -1.59 -6.87 -4.41
CA LYS A 66 -1.07 -5.64 -5.02
C LYS A 66 0.45 -5.50 -5.01
N ALA A 67 1.16 -6.10 -4.07
CA ALA A 67 2.62 -5.95 -4.04
C ALA A 67 3.24 -6.63 -5.26
N GLN A 68 4.08 -5.89 -5.98
CA GLN A 68 4.67 -6.44 -7.19
C GLN A 68 6.09 -5.92 -7.36
N THR A 69 6.82 -6.55 -8.25
CA THR A 69 8.17 -6.10 -8.57
C THR A 69 8.10 -4.91 -9.53
N LYS A 70 9.25 -4.33 -9.82
CA LYS A 70 9.30 -3.21 -10.75
C LYS A 70 8.71 -3.59 -12.12
N THR A 71 8.86 -4.85 -12.51
CA THR A 71 8.34 -5.30 -13.80
C THR A 71 6.91 -5.80 -13.75
N GLY A 72 6.26 -5.71 -12.59
CA GLY A 72 4.85 -6.06 -12.49
C GLY A 72 4.55 -7.48 -12.04
N GLU A 73 5.57 -8.25 -11.68
CA GLU A 73 5.36 -9.60 -11.22
C GLU A 73 4.95 -9.60 -9.76
N LYS A 74 4.05 -10.47 -9.37
CA LYS A 74 3.58 -10.48 -8.00
C LYS A 74 4.66 -10.91 -7.03
N CYS A 75 4.78 -10.20 -5.92
CA CYS A 75 5.73 -10.56 -4.88
C CYS A 75 5.23 -11.70 -4.01
N PHE A 76 3.91 -11.81 -3.86
CA PHE A 76 3.32 -12.83 -2.99
C PHE A 76 2.19 -13.54 -3.71
N ASN A 77 1.83 -14.72 -3.22
CA ASN A 77 0.65 -15.39 -3.70
C ASN A 77 -0.21 -15.82 -2.50
N VAL A 78 -1.37 -16.39 -2.77
CA VAL A 78 -2.33 -16.70 -1.71
C VAL A 78 -1.75 -17.64 -0.65
N SER A 79 -0.87 -18.55 -1.05
CA SER A 79 -0.31 -19.48 -0.09
C SER A 79 0.59 -18.78 0.92
N HIS A 80 1.07 -17.58 0.62
CA HIS A 80 1.92 -16.87 1.55
C HIS A 80 1.15 -16.22 2.69
N ILE A 81 -0.18 -16.14 2.59
CA ILE A 81 -0.96 -15.50 3.64
C ILE A 81 -0.73 -16.19 4.99
N ALA A 82 -0.76 -17.52 5.01
CA ALA A 82 -0.54 -18.25 6.25
C ALA A 82 0.87 -18.03 6.77
N GLU A 83 1.85 -17.98 5.88
CA GLU A 83 3.22 -17.74 6.31
C GLU A 83 3.40 -16.35 6.88
N LEU A 84 2.75 -15.35 6.27
CA LEU A 84 2.82 -14.00 6.79
C LEU A 84 2.18 -13.90 8.17
N LYS A 85 1.12 -14.65 8.41
CA LYS A 85 0.45 -14.61 9.70
C LYS A 85 1.21 -15.35 10.80
N HIS A 86 1.89 -16.42 10.44
CA HIS A 86 2.44 -17.30 11.47
C HIS A 86 3.96 -17.34 11.55
N LEU A 87 4.66 -16.95 10.50
CA LEU A 87 6.11 -17.08 10.46
C LEU A 87 6.84 -15.76 10.35
N CYS A 88 6.12 -14.63 10.33
CA CYS A 88 6.74 -13.32 10.22
C CYS A 88 6.34 -12.48 11.43
N LYS A 89 7.17 -11.49 11.75
CA LYS A 89 6.86 -10.62 12.87
C LYS A 89 5.69 -9.72 12.53
N GLU A 90 4.81 -9.55 13.48
CA GLU A 90 3.61 -8.73 13.28
C GLU A 90 3.97 -7.32 12.84
N GLN A 91 4.99 -6.72 13.46
CA GLN A 91 5.38 -5.35 13.11
C GLN A 91 5.81 -5.25 11.66
N ASP A 92 6.52 -6.25 11.16
CA ASP A 92 6.98 -6.25 9.78
C ASP A 92 5.81 -6.40 8.82
N VAL A 93 4.88 -7.30 9.12
CA VAL A 93 3.71 -7.51 8.28
C VAL A 93 2.82 -6.27 8.28
N GLN A 94 2.66 -5.63 9.44
CA GLN A 94 1.88 -4.41 9.53
C GLN A 94 2.48 -3.30 8.68
N ALA A 95 3.82 -3.17 8.71
CA ALA A 95 4.48 -2.15 7.89
C ALA A 95 4.25 -2.41 6.40
N LEU A 96 4.28 -3.67 5.98
CA LEU A 96 4.01 -4.00 4.59
C LEU A 96 2.57 -3.69 4.21
N MET A 97 1.62 -4.05 5.08
CA MET A 97 0.21 -3.79 4.80
C MET A 97 -0.05 -2.29 4.70
N LEU A 98 0.56 -1.53 5.61
CA LEU A 98 0.37 -0.09 5.59
C LEU A 98 0.95 0.53 4.33
N ALA A 99 2.10 0.03 3.88
CA ALA A 99 2.72 0.53 2.65
C ALA A 99 1.84 0.29 1.43
N VAL A 100 1.03 -0.76 1.45
CA VAL A 100 0.14 -1.05 0.32
C VAL A 100 -1.09 -0.15 0.35
N ILE A 101 -1.69 0.04 1.52
CA ILE A 101 -2.95 0.78 1.58
C ILE A 101 -2.76 2.29 1.68
N THR A 102 -1.55 2.75 1.99
CA THR A 102 -1.29 4.17 2.05
C THR A 102 -0.77 4.63 0.69
N ASP A 103 -1.43 5.65 0.16
CA ASP A 103 -1.03 6.13 -1.14
C ASP A 103 0.02 7.18 -0.96
N SER A 104 1.21 6.78 -0.51
CA SER A 104 2.18 7.74 -0.24
C SER A 104 3.10 7.87 -1.35
N GLU A 105 3.41 8.98 -1.74
CA GLU A 105 4.22 9.14 -2.75
C GLU A 105 5.42 9.54 -2.32
N GLU A 106 5.88 9.17 -1.45
CA GLU A 106 6.95 9.50 -1.04
C GLU A 106 7.83 10.16 -1.80
N GLU A 107 7.84 10.07 -2.75
CA GLU A 107 8.73 10.65 -3.41
C GLU A 107 8.61 12.03 -3.33
N GLU A 108 7.99 12.54 -2.99
CA GLU A 108 7.98 13.75 -3.06
C GLU A 108 8.03 14.41 -2.07
N VAL A 109 8.05 14.35 -1.49
CA VAL A 109 8.11 14.99 -0.61
C VAL A 109 8.89 15.99 -0.45
N PRO A 110 8.94 16.67 -0.58
CA PRO A 110 9.89 17.55 -0.38
C PRO A 110 10.05 17.98 0.94
N THR A 111 10.30 18.00 1.15
CA THR A 111 10.36 18.23 2.00
C THR A 111 10.11 19.14 2.71
N ASP A 112 10.06 19.53 2.77
CA ASP A 112 9.64 20.16 3.41
C ASP A 112 8.95 20.23 4.08
N MET A 113 8.83 20.15 4.10
CA MET A 113 8.08 20.03 4.67
C MET A 113 7.77 19.57 5.30
N LYS A 114 8.09 19.29 5.38
CA LYS A 114 7.79 18.70 5.87
C LYS A 114 7.62 18.78 6.74
N ARG A 115 7.99 19.10 6.72
CA ARG A 115 7.84 19.01 7.46
C ARG A 115 7.17 19.16 8.15
N THR A 116 7.39 19.71 8.25
CA THR A 116 6.87 19.63 8.74
C THR A 116 6.44 19.51 9.41
N ARG A 117 6.55 19.71 9.40
CA ARG A 117 6.19 19.47 9.94
C ARG A 117 6.00 19.36 10.65
N LYS A 118 6.33 19.71 10.56
CA LYS A 118 6.28 19.52 11.06
C LYS A 118 5.90 19.61 11.72
N ALA A 119 6.22 20.39 11.58
CA ALA A 119 5.97 20.33 12.04
C ALA A 119 5.64 20.43 12.71
N THR A 120 5.98 20.92 12.58
CA THR A 120 5.72 20.88 13.06
C THR A 120 5.58 20.97 13.63
N SER A 121 5.82 21.43 13.52
CA SER A 121 5.76 21.35 13.86
C SER A 121 5.76 21.54 14.33
N GLU A 122 6.13 21.93 14.08
CA GLU A 122 6.12 21.88 14.30
C GLU A 122 5.74 21.78 14.65
N GLY A 123 6.07 22.35 14.45
CA GLY A 123 5.79 21.98 14.72
C GLY A 123 5.66 21.77 14.91
#